data_4325f89df86f0e8e199636b3e7826ea8
#
_entry.id   4325f89df86f0e8e199636b3e7826ea8
#
_cell.length_a   1.000
_cell.length_b   1.000
_cell.length_c   1.000
_cell.angle_alpha   90.00
_cell.angle_beta   90.00
_cell.angle_gamma   90.00
#
_symmetry.space_group_name_H-M   'P 1'
#
loop_
_entity.id
_entity.type
_entity.pdbx_description
1 polymer ?
#
loop_
_entity_poly.entity_id
_entity_poly.type
_entity_poly.pdbx_seq_one_letter_code
_entity_poly.pdbx_strand_id
1 'polypeptide(L)'
;MKQTRRQFVRTLFVATQATALAPLLSGRLLAAGNPAAALNFLLVGDWGRNGEKDQVAVAKQMGLAADQNPAKFIISVGDNFYEDGVKSVDDPQWQSSFEQVYTAASLQVPWWSILGNHDYHGNCDAQIEYHLRSPRWNMPARYYTRTEQIDAANAVDFFYLDTTPMSKLDADELMFHGNVKSQDLARQLAWLDAALAASTAPWKIVVGHHPVYSGGQHGDTPYIIKHILPLLEKYGVQAYFNGHDHDLQHLQAGKINLFCTGGGSKPRTQLKTTAHTKFGLGCSGFIAATLAAEQLDVRMIDDQGKLLYATTVPRRA
;
A
#
# COMPACT_ATOMS: atom_id res chain seq x y z
N MET A 1 -57.06 29.69 48.95
CA MET A 1 -58.47 29.21 49.15
C MET A 1 -58.81 28.18 48.06
N LYS A 2 -59.10 26.93 48.56
CA LYS A 2 -60.01 25.92 48.00
C LYS A 2 -59.77 25.40 46.56
N GLN A 3 -59.24 24.21 46.54
CA GLN A 3 -59.65 22.94 45.89
C GLN A 3 -60.96 22.91 45.09
N THR A 4 -61.01 22.20 43.97
CA THR A 4 -61.89 21.04 43.69
C THR A 4 -61.45 20.43 42.34
N ARG A 5 -61.02 19.23 42.29
CA ARG A 5 -61.62 17.88 42.15
C ARG A 5 -62.25 17.60 40.76
N ARG A 6 -61.64 16.65 40.11
CA ARG A 6 -62.15 15.54 39.31
C ARG A 6 -62.95 15.81 38.04
N GLN A 7 -62.39 15.35 36.90
CA GLN A 7 -63.13 14.34 36.14
C GLN A 7 -62.17 13.50 35.27
N PHE A 8 -62.33 12.20 35.45
CA PHE A 8 -61.68 11.12 34.75
C PHE A 8 -62.45 10.85 33.47
N VAL A 9 -61.86 11.08 32.30
CA VAL A 9 -62.44 10.61 31.03
C VAL A 9 -61.50 9.56 30.47
N ARG A 10 -61.96 8.31 30.52
CA ARG A 10 -61.35 7.16 29.81
C ARG A 10 -61.61 7.36 28.31
N THR A 11 -60.60 7.55 27.54
CA THR A 11 -60.67 7.39 26.08
C THR A 11 -59.89 6.14 25.73
N LEU A 12 -60.63 5.13 25.28
CA LEU A 12 -60.08 3.92 24.66
C LEU A 12 -59.42 4.38 23.35
N PHE A 13 -58.10 4.23 23.25
CA PHE A 13 -57.42 4.22 21.95
C PHE A 13 -57.29 2.78 21.49
N VAL A 14 -58.02 2.49 20.41
CA VAL A 14 -57.85 1.29 19.61
C VAL A 14 -56.50 1.40 18.90
N ALA A 15 -55.55 0.58 19.31
CA ALA A 15 -54.28 0.48 18.59
C ALA A 15 -54.50 -0.37 17.33
N THR A 16 -54.57 0.33 16.19
CA THR A 16 -54.39 -0.31 14.90
C THR A 16 -52.90 -0.59 14.71
N GLN A 17 -52.56 -1.85 14.79
CA GLN A 17 -51.24 -2.33 14.40
C GLN A 17 -51.07 -2.16 12.87
N ALA A 18 -50.35 -1.15 12.48
CA ALA A 18 -49.81 -1.03 11.14
C ALA A 18 -48.55 -1.95 11.08
N THR A 19 -48.72 -3.14 10.53
CA THR A 19 -47.60 -4.01 10.14
C THR A 19 -46.83 -3.34 9.00
N ALA A 20 -45.78 -2.61 9.35
CA ALA A 20 -44.80 -2.19 8.36
C ALA A 20 -44.03 -3.44 7.91
N LEU A 21 -44.31 -3.88 6.68
CA LEU A 21 -43.42 -4.83 5.98
C LEU A 21 -42.12 -4.07 5.70
N ALA A 22 -41.09 -4.32 6.51
CA ALA A 22 -39.74 -4.01 6.15
C ALA A 22 -39.35 -4.93 4.97
N PRO A 23 -38.77 -4.38 3.88
CA PRO A 23 -38.23 -5.24 2.84
C PRO A 23 -37.07 -6.03 3.44
N LEU A 24 -37.20 -7.33 3.52
CA LEU A 24 -36.11 -8.27 3.74
C LEU A 24 -35.11 -8.08 2.59
N LEU A 25 -34.08 -7.26 2.82
CA LEU A 25 -32.85 -7.32 2.06
C LEU A 25 -32.33 -8.76 2.24
N SER A 26 -32.66 -9.60 1.27
CA SER A 26 -32.07 -10.91 1.10
C SER A 26 -30.58 -10.69 0.83
N GLY A 27 -29.82 -10.53 1.93
CA GLY A 27 -28.39 -10.74 1.86
C GLY A 27 -28.20 -12.16 1.32
N ARG A 28 -27.75 -12.29 0.09
CA ARG A 28 -27.20 -13.54 -0.39
C ARG A 28 -26.14 -13.95 0.62
N LEU A 29 -26.50 -14.89 1.50
CA LEU A 29 -25.50 -15.74 2.14
C LEU A 29 -24.77 -16.41 0.96
N LEU A 30 -23.62 -15.89 0.62
CA LEU A 30 -22.65 -16.63 -0.16
C LEU A 30 -22.40 -17.90 0.66
N ALA A 31 -22.70 -19.04 0.03
CA ALA A 31 -22.43 -20.34 0.61
C ALA A 31 -21.03 -20.31 1.21
N ALA A 32 -20.90 -20.81 2.46
CA ALA A 32 -19.62 -21.10 3.07
C ALA A 32 -18.99 -22.28 2.32
N GLY A 33 -18.49 -21.99 1.12
CA GLY A 33 -17.40 -22.75 0.52
C GLY A 33 -16.19 -22.55 1.42
N ASN A 34 -15.34 -23.54 1.56
CA ASN A 34 -14.02 -23.41 2.16
C ASN A 34 -13.48 -22.03 1.79
N PRO A 35 -13.01 -21.19 2.76
CA PRO A 35 -12.51 -19.89 2.39
C PRO A 35 -11.44 -20.11 1.33
N ALA A 36 -11.72 -19.62 0.12
CA ALA A 36 -10.78 -19.75 -0.98
C ALA A 36 -9.42 -19.26 -0.47
N ALA A 37 -8.39 -20.06 -0.67
CA ALA A 37 -7.05 -19.70 -0.23
C ALA A 37 -6.74 -18.30 -0.75
N ALA A 38 -6.35 -17.41 0.14
CA ALA A 38 -6.07 -16.02 -0.19
C ALA A 38 -4.80 -15.57 0.52
N LEU A 39 -4.05 -14.71 -0.16
CA LEU A 39 -2.82 -14.11 0.31
C LEU A 39 -3.12 -12.71 0.83
N ASN A 40 -3.08 -12.50 2.14
CA ASN A 40 -3.23 -11.18 2.74
C ASN A 40 -1.86 -10.53 2.93
N PHE A 41 -1.76 -9.26 2.59
CA PHE A 41 -0.55 -8.46 2.82
C PHE A 41 -0.91 -6.98 3.01
N LEU A 42 -0.02 -6.25 3.68
CA LEU A 42 -0.14 -4.81 3.88
C LEU A 42 0.91 -4.09 3.04
N LEU A 43 0.63 -2.82 2.69
CA LEU A 43 1.59 -1.97 2.00
C LEU A 43 1.59 -0.59 2.67
N VAL A 44 2.80 -0.04 2.85
CA VAL A 44 3.02 1.30 3.39
C VAL A 44 4.29 1.88 2.79
N GLY A 45 4.32 3.18 2.54
CA GLY A 45 5.51 3.92 2.11
C GLY A 45 5.65 5.23 2.86
N ASP A 46 6.81 5.86 2.74
CA ASP A 46 7.07 7.22 3.21
C ASP A 46 6.86 7.36 4.74
N TRP A 47 7.37 6.39 5.51
CA TRP A 47 6.93 6.18 6.89
C TRP A 47 7.95 6.51 7.98
N GLY A 48 9.24 6.26 7.81
CA GLY A 48 10.22 6.23 8.91
C GLY A 48 10.62 7.60 9.45
N ARG A 49 9.90 8.09 10.46
CA ARG A 49 10.12 9.40 11.09
C ARG A 49 10.32 9.32 12.60
N ASN A 50 11.08 8.32 13.06
CA ASN A 50 11.40 8.13 14.49
C ASN A 50 10.15 8.03 15.40
N GLY A 51 9.05 7.49 14.90
CA GLY A 51 7.77 7.42 15.60
C GLY A 51 7.02 8.75 15.68
N GLU A 52 7.49 9.77 14.99
CA GLU A 52 6.86 11.09 14.96
C GLU A 52 5.77 11.21 13.89
N LYS A 53 5.08 12.35 13.90
CA LYS A 53 3.93 12.62 13.02
C LYS A 53 2.85 11.54 13.20
N ASP A 54 2.29 11.06 12.10
CA ASP A 54 1.21 10.07 12.13
C ASP A 54 1.74 8.62 12.08
N GLN A 55 3.08 8.43 12.08
CA GLN A 55 3.70 7.11 11.90
C GLN A 55 3.19 6.07 12.92
N VAL A 56 3.16 6.43 14.21
CA VAL A 56 2.68 5.53 15.28
C VAL A 56 1.18 5.23 15.12
N ALA A 57 0.39 6.23 14.70
CA ALA A 57 -1.04 6.04 14.47
C ALA A 57 -1.28 5.06 13.30
N VAL A 58 -0.57 5.23 12.19
CA VAL A 58 -0.62 4.32 11.02
C VAL A 58 -0.18 2.91 11.45
N ALA A 59 0.96 2.77 12.15
CA ALA A 59 1.47 1.47 12.61
C ALA A 59 0.46 0.74 13.52
N LYS A 60 -0.23 1.47 14.40
CA LYS A 60 -1.30 0.93 15.25
C LYS A 60 -2.45 0.37 14.41
N GLN A 61 -2.92 1.12 13.40
CA GLN A 61 -4.03 0.67 12.56
C GLN A 61 -3.62 -0.48 11.65
N MET A 62 -2.37 -0.52 11.18
CA MET A 62 -1.83 -1.68 10.47
C MET A 62 -1.89 -2.93 11.34
N GLY A 63 -1.49 -2.83 12.62
CA GLY A 63 -1.60 -3.92 13.59
C GLY A 63 -3.04 -4.42 13.75
N LEU A 64 -3.99 -3.51 13.97
CA LEU A 64 -5.41 -3.86 14.11
C LEU A 64 -5.99 -4.49 12.83
N ALA A 65 -5.59 -4.03 11.65
CA ALA A 65 -6.01 -4.61 10.38
C ALA A 65 -5.44 -6.03 10.20
N ALA A 66 -4.17 -6.25 10.58
CA ALA A 66 -3.52 -7.55 10.53
C ALA A 66 -4.05 -8.52 11.59
N ASP A 67 -4.52 -8.04 12.75
CA ASP A 67 -5.21 -8.88 13.76
C ASP A 67 -6.53 -9.42 13.22
N GLN A 68 -7.24 -8.63 12.42
CA GLN A 68 -8.51 -9.04 11.81
C GLN A 68 -8.31 -9.96 10.60
N ASN A 69 -7.30 -9.68 9.77
CA ASN A 69 -6.95 -10.47 8.59
C ASN A 69 -5.42 -10.66 8.58
N PRO A 70 -4.92 -11.77 9.12
CA PRO A 70 -3.50 -12.01 9.27
C PRO A 70 -2.74 -11.83 7.97
N ALA A 71 -1.82 -10.86 7.95
CA ALA A 71 -0.96 -10.59 6.81
C ALA A 71 0.20 -11.59 6.78
N LYS A 72 0.48 -12.17 5.63
CA LYS A 72 1.62 -13.07 5.44
C LYS A 72 2.94 -12.30 5.39
N PHE A 73 2.90 -11.08 4.89
CA PHE A 73 4.04 -10.15 4.79
C PHE A 73 3.55 -8.70 4.64
N ILE A 74 4.48 -7.77 4.74
CA ILE A 74 4.27 -6.35 4.49
C ILE A 74 5.19 -5.91 3.35
N ILE A 75 4.74 -4.99 2.51
CA ILE A 75 5.55 -4.35 1.47
C ILE A 75 5.80 -2.91 1.89
N SER A 76 7.08 -2.52 2.00
CA SER A 76 7.46 -1.12 2.08
C SER A 76 7.80 -0.60 0.69
N VAL A 77 7.07 0.44 0.26
CA VAL A 77 7.21 0.99 -1.08
C VAL A 77 8.22 2.14 -1.16
N GLY A 78 9.23 2.13 -0.28
CA GLY A 78 10.34 3.10 -0.29
C GLY A 78 10.11 4.31 0.61
N ASP A 79 11.13 5.18 0.68
CA ASP A 79 11.29 6.23 1.66
C ASP A 79 11.10 5.67 3.07
N ASN A 80 11.98 4.70 3.37
CA ASN A 80 11.91 3.93 4.59
C ASN A 80 12.36 4.75 5.80
N PHE A 81 13.23 5.77 5.60
CA PHE A 81 13.78 6.60 6.66
C PHE A 81 13.90 8.07 6.25
N TYR A 82 13.45 8.98 7.09
CA TYR A 82 13.45 10.42 6.91
C TYR A 82 14.28 11.13 8.00
N GLU A 83 14.84 12.38 7.71
CA GLU A 83 14.76 13.01 6.36
C GLU A 83 15.79 12.37 5.42
N ASP A 84 16.85 11.77 5.97
CA ASP A 84 17.87 11.03 5.26
C ASP A 84 17.76 9.54 5.61
N GLY A 85 18.15 8.68 4.68
CA GLY A 85 18.25 7.24 4.90
C GLY A 85 19.24 6.88 6.00
N VAL A 86 19.22 5.63 6.47
CA VAL A 86 20.15 5.13 7.49
C VAL A 86 21.61 5.19 7.03
N LYS A 87 22.53 5.41 7.99
CA LYS A 87 23.96 5.51 7.72
C LYS A 87 24.68 4.14 7.73
N SER A 88 24.14 3.19 8.49
CA SER A 88 24.69 1.85 8.64
C SER A 88 23.60 0.88 9.14
N VAL A 89 23.93 -0.40 9.22
CA VAL A 89 23.08 -1.43 9.86
C VAL A 89 22.88 -1.20 11.37
N ASP A 90 23.73 -0.38 12.00
CA ASP A 90 23.67 -0.03 13.41
C ASP A 90 23.10 1.40 13.65
N ASP A 91 22.54 2.03 12.61
CA ASP A 91 21.91 3.36 12.73
C ASP A 91 20.74 3.33 13.73
N PRO A 92 20.66 4.27 14.69
CA PRO A 92 19.56 4.33 15.65
C PRO A 92 18.17 4.41 15.02
N GLN A 93 18.06 4.91 13.79
CA GLN A 93 16.78 5.01 13.08
C GLN A 93 16.11 3.65 12.86
N TRP A 94 16.89 2.55 12.78
CA TRP A 94 16.33 1.21 12.75
C TRP A 94 15.45 0.93 13.95
N GLN A 95 15.88 1.37 15.13
CA GLN A 95 15.10 1.19 16.35
C GLN A 95 13.94 2.18 16.42
N SER A 96 14.22 3.48 16.26
CA SER A 96 13.25 4.53 16.48
C SER A 96 12.19 4.66 15.38
N SER A 97 12.48 4.23 14.15
CA SER A 97 11.54 4.29 13.04
C SER A 97 10.91 2.94 12.68
N PHE A 98 11.58 1.81 12.96
CA PHE A 98 11.10 0.49 12.52
C PHE A 98 10.79 -0.44 13.69
N GLU A 99 11.81 -0.90 14.43
CA GLU A 99 11.66 -1.98 15.40
C GLU A 99 10.72 -1.60 16.56
N GLN A 100 10.82 -0.36 17.07
CA GLN A 100 10.04 0.12 18.21
C GLN A 100 8.71 0.76 17.81
N VAL A 101 8.43 0.93 16.52
CA VAL A 101 7.16 1.50 16.03
C VAL A 101 6.20 0.41 15.61
N TYR A 102 6.65 -0.55 14.82
CA TYR A 102 5.79 -1.63 14.31
C TYR A 102 5.87 -2.86 15.22
N THR A 103 5.45 -2.68 16.48
CA THR A 103 5.64 -3.67 17.57
C THR A 103 4.50 -4.67 17.72
N ALA A 104 3.32 -4.44 17.11
CA ALA A 104 2.21 -5.37 17.19
C ALA A 104 2.63 -6.78 16.76
N ALA A 105 2.18 -7.81 17.48
CA ALA A 105 2.53 -9.21 17.19
C ALA A 105 2.17 -9.62 15.75
N SER A 106 1.06 -9.11 15.24
CA SER A 106 0.58 -9.32 13.88
C SER A 106 1.42 -8.66 12.79
N LEU A 107 2.32 -7.73 13.16
CA LEU A 107 3.28 -7.08 12.24
C LEU A 107 4.68 -7.71 12.31
N GLN A 108 4.89 -8.75 13.16
CA GLN A 108 6.15 -9.50 13.24
C GLN A 108 6.26 -10.53 12.10
N VAL A 109 5.97 -10.10 10.90
CA VAL A 109 6.02 -10.85 9.63
C VAL A 109 7.12 -10.27 8.74
N PRO A 110 7.54 -10.97 7.66
CA PRO A 110 8.52 -10.42 6.72
C PRO A 110 8.07 -9.10 6.09
N TRP A 111 8.95 -8.09 6.08
CA TRP A 111 8.80 -6.85 5.35
C TRP A 111 9.66 -6.91 4.09
N TRP A 112 9.04 -6.78 2.92
CA TRP A 112 9.72 -6.73 1.63
C TRP A 112 9.81 -5.28 1.17
N SER A 113 11.02 -4.76 1.12
CA SER A 113 11.27 -3.34 0.98
C SER A 113 11.96 -2.99 -0.33
N ILE A 114 11.71 -1.79 -0.80
CA ILE A 114 12.45 -1.11 -1.86
C ILE A 114 13.00 0.22 -1.35
N LEU A 115 13.88 0.83 -2.12
CA LEU A 115 14.41 2.16 -1.85
C LEU A 115 13.51 3.25 -2.42
N GLY A 116 13.41 4.38 -1.69
CA GLY A 116 12.91 5.65 -2.20
C GLY A 116 14.04 6.69 -2.31
N ASN A 117 13.71 7.91 -2.72
CA ASN A 117 14.73 8.94 -2.93
C ASN A 117 15.36 9.42 -1.60
N HIS A 118 14.62 9.46 -0.50
CA HIS A 118 15.18 9.79 0.82
C HIS A 118 16.16 8.72 1.32
N ASP A 119 15.95 7.46 1.00
CA ASP A 119 16.87 6.37 1.34
C ASP A 119 18.24 6.54 0.67
N TYR A 120 18.27 7.16 -0.51
CA TYR A 120 19.50 7.46 -1.26
C TYR A 120 20.34 8.58 -0.64
N HIS A 121 19.79 9.38 0.27
CA HIS A 121 20.57 10.34 1.08
C HIS A 121 21.45 9.65 2.12
N GLY A 122 21.13 8.39 2.45
CA GLY A 122 21.88 7.54 3.36
C GLY A 122 22.69 6.46 2.66
N ASN A 123 22.88 5.36 3.37
CA ASN A 123 23.56 4.16 2.87
C ASN A 123 22.55 3.12 2.43
N CYS A 124 22.28 3.04 1.13
CA CYS A 124 21.36 2.07 0.56
C CYS A 124 21.79 0.62 0.81
N ASP A 125 23.09 0.34 0.85
CA ASP A 125 23.61 -1.00 1.05
C ASP A 125 23.36 -1.47 2.50
N ALA A 126 23.36 -0.55 3.48
CA ALA A 126 22.94 -0.85 4.84
C ALA A 126 21.48 -1.35 4.91
N GLN A 127 20.58 -0.87 4.04
CA GLN A 127 19.21 -1.37 4.00
C GLN A 127 19.14 -2.78 3.39
N ILE A 128 20.00 -3.08 2.43
CA ILE A 128 20.14 -4.45 1.89
C ILE A 128 20.68 -5.40 2.97
N GLU A 129 21.65 -4.97 3.75
CA GLU A 129 22.35 -5.78 4.75
C GLU A 129 21.57 -5.95 6.06
N TYR A 130 20.58 -5.11 6.35
CA TYR A 130 19.87 -5.10 7.64
C TYR A 130 19.13 -6.42 7.94
N HIS A 131 18.85 -7.26 6.94
CA HIS A 131 18.32 -8.60 7.15
C HIS A 131 19.24 -9.46 8.04
N LEU A 132 20.53 -9.15 8.15
CA LEU A 132 21.49 -9.80 9.06
C LEU A 132 21.26 -9.42 10.53
N ARG A 133 20.51 -8.34 10.81
CA ARG A 133 20.15 -7.85 12.14
C ARG A 133 18.70 -8.19 12.51
N SER A 134 17.79 -8.11 11.54
CA SER A 134 16.37 -8.33 11.74
C SER A 134 15.80 -9.26 10.67
N PRO A 135 15.30 -10.46 11.04
CA PRO A 135 14.72 -11.38 10.07
C PRO A 135 13.40 -10.87 9.45
N ARG A 136 12.82 -9.81 10.03
CA ARG A 136 11.65 -9.16 9.45
C ARG A 136 11.99 -8.36 8.20
N TRP A 137 13.18 -7.73 8.15
CA TRP A 137 13.58 -6.88 7.05
C TRP A 137 14.12 -7.71 5.89
N ASN A 138 13.55 -7.54 4.72
CA ASN A 138 13.96 -8.26 3.52
C ASN A 138 14.08 -7.31 2.34
N MET A 139 15.31 -7.09 1.89
CA MET A 139 15.65 -6.36 0.67
C MET A 139 16.91 -7.00 0.07
N PRO A 140 16.76 -8.10 -0.69
CA PRO A 140 17.91 -8.90 -1.13
C PRO A 140 18.81 -8.19 -2.16
N ALA A 141 18.28 -7.18 -2.83
CA ALA A 141 18.97 -6.35 -3.82
C ALA A 141 18.20 -5.04 -4.02
N ARG A 142 18.75 -4.11 -4.80
CA ARG A 142 18.07 -2.86 -5.17
C ARG A 142 16.81 -3.10 -6.01
N TYR A 143 16.83 -4.14 -6.85
CA TYR A 143 15.66 -4.63 -7.59
C TYR A 143 15.72 -6.16 -7.65
N TYR A 144 14.56 -6.79 -7.53
CA TYR A 144 14.47 -8.26 -7.41
C TYR A 144 13.06 -8.76 -7.71
N THR A 145 12.92 -10.07 -7.87
CA THR A 145 11.63 -10.76 -8.00
C THR A 145 11.38 -11.66 -6.79
N ARG A 146 10.11 -11.90 -6.53
CA ARG A 146 9.67 -12.83 -5.49
C ARG A 146 8.35 -13.46 -5.90
N THR A 147 8.25 -14.77 -5.78
CA THR A 147 7.02 -15.54 -6.03
C THR A 147 6.36 -15.91 -4.72
N GLU A 148 5.03 -15.76 -4.65
CA GLU A 148 4.21 -16.25 -3.56
C GLU A 148 3.10 -17.15 -4.07
N GLN A 149 2.84 -18.24 -3.34
CA GLN A 149 1.71 -19.12 -3.62
C GLN A 149 0.44 -18.53 -3.01
N ILE A 150 -0.61 -18.40 -3.83
CA ILE A 150 -1.96 -18.04 -3.40
C ILE A 150 -2.67 -19.32 -2.96
N ASP A 151 -2.62 -20.36 -3.81
CA ASP A 151 -3.12 -21.70 -3.55
C ASP A 151 -2.26 -22.74 -4.28
N ALA A 152 -2.67 -24.00 -4.33
CA ALA A 152 -1.90 -25.08 -4.96
C ALA A 152 -1.69 -24.89 -6.49
N ALA A 153 -2.55 -24.11 -7.16
CA ALA A 153 -2.54 -23.91 -8.61
C ALA A 153 -2.17 -22.48 -9.03
N ASN A 154 -2.28 -21.52 -8.14
CA ASN A 154 -2.13 -20.11 -8.45
C ASN A 154 -1.01 -19.46 -7.64
N ALA A 155 -0.17 -18.70 -8.33
CA ALA A 155 0.92 -17.92 -7.75
C ALA A 155 0.84 -16.46 -8.20
N VAL A 156 1.57 -15.60 -7.50
CA VAL A 156 1.83 -14.22 -7.88
C VAL A 156 3.34 -13.99 -7.92
N ASP A 157 3.79 -13.34 -9.00
CA ASP A 157 5.13 -12.80 -9.07
C ASP A 157 5.11 -11.31 -8.78
N PHE A 158 5.89 -10.93 -7.76
CA PHE A 158 6.18 -9.54 -7.42
C PHE A 158 7.52 -9.13 -8.03
N PHE A 159 7.53 -7.96 -8.68
CA PHE A 159 8.73 -7.35 -9.27
C PHE A 159 8.99 -6.04 -8.53
N TYR A 160 10.05 -6.00 -7.76
CA TYR A 160 10.47 -4.86 -6.96
C TYR A 160 11.51 -4.05 -7.73
N LEU A 161 11.27 -2.76 -7.90
CA LEU A 161 12.09 -1.85 -8.72
C LEU A 161 12.79 -0.81 -7.87
N ASP A 162 14.00 -0.47 -8.23
CA ASP A 162 14.67 0.74 -7.78
C ASP A 162 14.35 1.87 -8.76
N THR A 163 13.41 2.72 -8.40
CA THR A 163 12.92 3.78 -9.28
C THR A 163 13.58 5.13 -9.04
N THR A 164 14.38 5.29 -7.98
CA THR A 164 15.08 6.56 -7.71
C THR A 164 15.97 7.00 -8.87
N PRO A 165 16.77 6.12 -9.51
CA PRO A 165 17.55 6.49 -10.69
C PRO A 165 16.70 6.84 -11.93
N MET A 166 15.40 6.54 -11.91
CA MET A 166 14.46 6.81 -13.00
C MET A 166 13.73 8.15 -12.83
N SER A 167 13.80 8.76 -11.64
CA SER A 167 13.20 10.05 -11.37
C SER A 167 14.05 11.18 -11.97
N LYS A 168 13.44 12.34 -12.18
CA LYS A 168 14.16 13.55 -12.53
C LYS A 168 14.67 14.14 -11.21
N LEU A 169 15.93 13.84 -10.90
CA LEU A 169 16.60 14.47 -9.76
C LEU A 169 16.96 15.91 -10.12
N ASP A 170 16.70 16.85 -9.22
CA ASP A 170 17.23 18.20 -9.35
C ASP A 170 18.72 18.27 -9.00
N ALA A 171 19.34 19.44 -9.16
CA ALA A 171 20.78 19.59 -8.94
C ALA A 171 21.17 19.40 -7.47
N ASP A 172 20.27 19.74 -6.54
CA ASP A 172 20.52 19.60 -5.11
C ASP A 172 20.37 18.12 -4.70
N GLU A 173 19.36 17.42 -5.21
CA GLU A 173 19.21 15.99 -5.04
C GLU A 173 20.42 15.21 -5.61
N LEU A 174 20.94 15.61 -6.78
CA LEU A 174 22.14 14.99 -7.36
C LEU A 174 23.40 15.12 -6.51
N MET A 175 23.49 16.14 -5.66
CA MET A 175 24.64 16.35 -4.76
C MET A 175 24.62 15.34 -3.60
N PHE A 176 23.45 14.95 -3.11
CA PHE A 176 23.26 13.93 -2.04
C PHE A 176 23.24 12.50 -2.60
N HIS A 177 22.95 12.32 -3.88
CA HIS A 177 22.77 11.00 -4.50
C HIS A 177 24.02 10.49 -5.27
N GLY A 178 25.18 10.54 -4.65
CA GLY A 178 26.38 9.93 -5.26
C GLY A 178 26.17 8.50 -5.78
N ASN A 179 25.32 7.74 -5.09
CA ASN A 179 24.98 6.37 -5.42
C ASN A 179 24.01 6.23 -6.62
N VAL A 180 23.27 7.27 -7.00
CA VAL A 180 22.34 7.23 -8.15
C VAL A 180 23.11 7.10 -9.46
N LYS A 181 24.21 7.83 -9.60
CA LYS A 181 25.05 7.83 -10.81
C LYS A 181 25.70 6.48 -11.09
N SER A 182 25.86 5.64 -10.09
CA SER A 182 26.43 4.30 -10.23
C SER A 182 25.40 3.25 -10.68
N GLN A 183 24.10 3.61 -10.75
CA GLN A 183 23.06 2.66 -11.12
C GLN A 183 22.92 2.55 -12.64
N ASP A 184 22.90 1.32 -13.12
CA ASP A 184 22.74 0.99 -14.54
C ASP A 184 21.26 0.78 -14.87
N LEU A 185 20.60 1.85 -15.34
CA LEU A 185 19.20 1.81 -15.75
C LEU A 185 18.93 0.85 -16.90
N ALA A 186 19.85 0.76 -17.86
CA ALA A 186 19.69 -0.13 -19.01
C ALA A 186 19.69 -1.60 -18.54
N ARG A 187 20.55 -1.92 -17.59
CA ARG A 187 20.60 -3.25 -16.97
C ARG A 187 19.32 -3.56 -16.22
N GLN A 188 18.80 -2.63 -15.43
CA GLN A 188 17.55 -2.85 -14.70
C GLN A 188 16.36 -3.03 -15.65
N LEU A 189 16.26 -2.23 -16.73
CA LEU A 189 15.21 -2.37 -17.75
C LEU A 189 15.28 -3.72 -18.46
N ALA A 190 16.49 -4.15 -18.87
CA ALA A 190 16.70 -5.45 -19.51
C ALA A 190 16.34 -6.60 -18.57
N TRP A 191 16.68 -6.48 -17.27
CA TRP A 191 16.31 -7.44 -16.26
C TRP A 191 14.78 -7.50 -16.10
N LEU A 192 14.08 -6.34 -16.02
CA LEU A 192 12.63 -6.31 -15.86
C LEU A 192 11.92 -6.95 -17.06
N ASP A 193 12.34 -6.61 -18.31
CA ASP A 193 11.76 -7.20 -19.53
C ASP A 193 11.94 -8.73 -19.53
N ALA A 194 13.15 -9.21 -19.21
CA ALA A 194 13.44 -10.64 -19.14
C ALA A 194 12.65 -11.35 -18.00
N ALA A 195 12.59 -10.74 -16.81
CA ALA A 195 11.89 -11.30 -15.66
C ALA A 195 10.37 -11.38 -15.90
N LEU A 196 9.77 -10.33 -16.47
CA LEU A 196 8.35 -10.32 -16.84
C LEU A 196 8.04 -11.35 -17.94
N ALA A 197 8.94 -11.48 -18.93
CA ALA A 197 8.80 -12.47 -20.01
C ALA A 197 8.88 -13.91 -19.50
N ALA A 198 9.73 -14.18 -18.52
CA ALA A 198 9.90 -15.51 -17.92
C ALA A 198 8.78 -15.89 -16.95
N SER A 199 8.02 -14.92 -16.45
CA SER A 199 6.95 -15.17 -15.48
C SER A 199 5.77 -15.88 -16.11
N THR A 200 5.43 -17.05 -15.55
CA THR A 200 4.23 -17.83 -15.89
C THR A 200 3.12 -17.65 -14.86
N ALA A 201 3.35 -16.84 -13.82
CA ALA A 201 2.35 -16.61 -12.78
C ALA A 201 1.11 -15.91 -13.36
N PRO A 202 -0.10 -16.34 -12.97
CA PRO A 202 -1.34 -15.69 -13.39
C PRO A 202 -1.48 -14.25 -12.87
N TRP A 203 -0.79 -13.95 -11.78
CA TRP A 203 -0.70 -12.62 -11.22
C TRP A 203 0.72 -12.06 -11.31
N LYS A 204 0.83 -10.84 -11.85
CA LYS A 204 2.07 -10.06 -11.90
C LYS A 204 1.82 -8.71 -11.27
N ILE A 205 2.54 -8.40 -10.21
CA ILE A 205 2.44 -7.16 -9.45
C ILE A 205 3.81 -6.50 -9.44
N VAL A 206 3.87 -5.22 -9.75
CA VAL A 206 5.11 -4.43 -9.73
C VAL A 206 5.06 -3.44 -8.57
N VAL A 207 6.19 -3.27 -7.90
CA VAL A 207 6.39 -2.35 -6.78
C VAL A 207 7.53 -1.41 -7.13
N GLY A 208 7.27 -0.11 -7.09
CA GLY A 208 8.28 0.93 -7.28
C GLY A 208 7.98 2.09 -6.36
N HIS A 209 8.98 2.93 -6.02
CA HIS A 209 8.72 4.07 -5.15
C HIS A 209 8.04 5.21 -5.91
N HIS A 210 8.57 5.59 -7.07
CA HIS A 210 8.01 6.69 -7.86
C HIS A 210 6.77 6.24 -8.64
N PRO A 211 5.73 7.10 -8.76
CA PRO A 211 4.50 6.76 -9.47
C PRO A 211 4.70 6.71 -10.99
N VAL A 212 3.84 5.98 -11.68
CA VAL A 212 3.65 6.13 -13.14
C VAL A 212 2.93 7.44 -13.40
N TYR A 213 1.70 7.55 -12.90
CA TYR A 213 0.87 8.76 -12.88
C TYR A 213 0.52 9.10 -11.45
N SER A 214 0.38 10.40 -11.17
CA SER A 214 -0.04 10.87 -9.85
C SER A 214 -0.83 12.19 -9.93
N GLY A 215 -1.84 12.30 -9.08
CA GLY A 215 -2.49 13.57 -8.76
C GLY A 215 -1.81 14.34 -7.64
N GLY A 216 -0.81 13.76 -6.99
CA GLY A 216 -0.09 14.33 -5.84
C GLY A 216 0.86 15.45 -6.22
N GLN A 217 1.63 15.92 -5.23
CA GLN A 217 2.48 17.10 -5.38
C GLN A 217 3.62 16.88 -6.37
N HIS A 218 4.20 15.67 -6.43
CA HIS A 218 5.34 15.35 -7.29
C HIS A 218 4.89 15.07 -8.74
N GLY A 219 3.63 14.61 -8.92
CA GLY A 219 3.05 14.36 -10.24
C GLY A 219 3.61 13.10 -10.92
N ASP A 220 3.51 13.09 -12.22
CA ASP A 220 3.89 11.96 -13.07
C ASP A 220 5.40 11.77 -13.16
N THR A 221 5.87 10.53 -13.34
CA THR A 221 7.28 10.23 -13.60
C THR A 221 7.51 9.90 -15.09
N PRO A 222 7.97 10.85 -15.91
CA PRO A 222 8.06 10.69 -17.38
C PRO A 222 8.90 9.50 -17.83
N TYR A 223 9.98 9.18 -17.10
CA TYR A 223 10.83 8.03 -17.44
C TYR A 223 10.08 6.70 -17.26
N ILE A 224 9.33 6.58 -16.17
CA ILE A 224 8.52 5.37 -15.87
C ILE A 224 7.40 5.21 -16.91
N ILE A 225 6.74 6.31 -17.28
CA ILE A 225 5.72 6.32 -18.34
C ILE A 225 6.32 5.85 -19.66
N LYS A 226 7.52 6.34 -20.01
CA LYS A 226 8.15 6.07 -21.29
C LYS A 226 8.72 4.65 -21.39
N HIS A 227 9.30 4.13 -20.31
CA HIS A 227 10.12 2.90 -20.37
C HIS A 227 9.56 1.73 -19.57
N ILE A 228 8.85 1.96 -18.46
CA ILE A 228 8.31 0.90 -17.61
C ILE A 228 6.87 0.56 -18.01
N LEU A 229 6.00 1.57 -18.15
CA LEU A 229 4.59 1.35 -18.44
C LEU A 229 4.36 0.46 -19.69
N PRO A 230 5.09 0.61 -20.81
CA PRO A 230 4.94 -0.29 -21.95
C PRO A 230 5.29 -1.75 -21.66
N LEU A 231 6.25 -2.01 -20.76
CA LEU A 231 6.57 -3.37 -20.30
C LEU A 231 5.44 -3.94 -19.45
N LEU A 232 4.89 -3.13 -18.53
CA LEU A 232 3.74 -3.56 -17.73
C LEU A 232 2.54 -3.94 -18.60
N GLU A 233 2.28 -3.16 -19.64
CA GLU A 233 1.21 -3.44 -20.62
C GLU A 233 1.48 -4.70 -21.42
N LYS A 234 2.69 -4.82 -21.99
CA LYS A 234 3.15 -5.95 -22.82
C LYS A 234 2.98 -7.29 -22.10
N TYR A 235 3.31 -7.35 -20.81
CA TYR A 235 3.31 -8.58 -20.04
C TYR A 235 2.08 -8.76 -19.14
N GLY A 236 1.09 -7.88 -19.28
CA GLY A 236 -0.19 -8.02 -18.59
C GLY A 236 -0.12 -7.83 -17.08
N VAL A 237 0.77 -6.97 -16.57
CA VAL A 237 0.82 -6.61 -15.15
C VAL A 237 -0.52 -6.04 -14.70
N GLN A 238 -1.08 -6.54 -13.58
CA GLN A 238 -2.40 -6.14 -13.12
C GLN A 238 -2.37 -4.93 -12.19
N ALA A 239 -1.31 -4.80 -11.37
CA ALA A 239 -1.18 -3.72 -10.40
C ALA A 239 0.26 -3.22 -10.29
N TYR A 240 0.39 -1.91 -10.08
CA TYR A 240 1.62 -1.23 -9.71
C TYR A 240 1.38 -0.49 -8.40
N PHE A 241 2.19 -0.76 -7.37
CA PHE A 241 2.13 -0.09 -6.08
C PHE A 241 3.32 0.86 -5.92
N ASN A 242 3.04 2.05 -5.39
CA ASN A 242 4.07 3.06 -5.17
C ASN A 242 3.83 3.90 -3.92
N GLY A 243 4.84 4.71 -3.55
CA GLY A 243 4.83 5.77 -2.54
C GLY A 243 5.09 7.13 -3.17
N HIS A 244 6.07 7.87 -2.63
CA HIS A 244 6.59 9.16 -3.09
C HIS A 244 5.63 10.34 -2.89
N ASP A 245 4.42 10.28 -3.42
CA ASP A 245 3.38 11.22 -3.03
C ASP A 245 2.76 10.79 -1.71
N HIS A 246 2.79 11.70 -0.71
CA HIS A 246 2.38 11.41 0.66
C HIS A 246 0.85 11.46 0.80
N ASP A 247 0.20 10.53 0.14
CA ASP A 247 -1.26 10.44 0.06
C ASP A 247 -1.69 8.99 -0.26
N LEU A 248 -2.98 8.78 -0.43
CA LEU A 248 -3.56 7.52 -0.87
C LEU A 248 -4.29 7.74 -2.19
N GLN A 249 -3.87 7.03 -3.26
CA GLN A 249 -4.48 7.16 -4.57
C GLN A 249 -4.74 5.80 -5.22
N HIS A 250 -5.82 5.71 -6.00
CA HIS A 250 -6.03 4.72 -7.04
C HIS A 250 -6.17 5.42 -8.38
N LEU A 251 -5.25 5.16 -9.28
CA LEU A 251 -5.29 5.62 -10.66
C LEU A 251 -5.33 4.41 -11.60
N GLN A 252 -5.62 4.64 -12.88
CA GLN A 252 -5.66 3.58 -13.88
C GLN A 252 -5.00 4.03 -15.19
N ALA A 253 -4.06 3.22 -15.68
CA ALA A 253 -3.43 3.37 -16.99
C ALA A 253 -3.84 2.18 -17.87
N GLY A 254 -4.70 2.41 -18.86
CA GLY A 254 -5.24 1.31 -19.65
C GLY A 254 -5.92 0.25 -18.76
N LYS A 255 -5.33 -0.94 -18.71
CA LYS A 255 -5.80 -2.04 -17.86
C LYS A 255 -5.00 -2.19 -16.55
N ILE A 256 -4.00 -1.36 -16.29
CA ILE A 256 -3.14 -1.45 -15.12
C ILE A 256 -3.72 -0.58 -14.01
N ASN A 257 -3.86 -1.13 -12.82
CA ASN A 257 -4.25 -0.39 -11.63
C ASN A 257 -2.99 0.14 -10.92
N LEU A 258 -2.98 1.43 -10.64
CA LEU A 258 -1.87 2.14 -10.01
C LEU A 258 -2.32 2.58 -8.62
N PHE A 259 -1.61 2.12 -7.58
CA PHE A 259 -1.98 2.40 -6.19
C PHE A 259 -0.84 3.13 -5.48
N CYS A 260 -1.08 4.35 -5.02
CA CYS A 260 -0.17 5.09 -4.16
C CYS A 260 -0.54 4.85 -2.69
N THR A 261 0.47 4.58 -1.86
CA THR A 261 0.36 4.40 -0.42
C THR A 261 1.51 5.11 0.32
N GLY A 262 1.84 6.33 -0.11
CA GLY A 262 2.88 7.17 0.50
C GLY A 262 2.43 7.92 1.76
N GLY A 263 1.25 7.62 2.28
CA GLY A 263 0.69 8.23 3.48
C GLY A 263 1.20 7.67 4.80
N GLY A 264 2.36 7.02 4.86
CA GLY A 264 2.82 6.25 6.03
C GLY A 264 3.11 7.07 7.29
N SER A 265 3.31 8.41 7.17
CA SER A 265 3.66 9.23 8.34
C SER A 265 3.27 10.69 8.28
N LYS A 266 3.43 11.37 7.13
CA LYS A 266 3.23 12.82 7.01
C LYS A 266 2.49 13.13 5.73
N PRO A 267 1.17 13.34 5.77
CA PRO A 267 0.37 13.51 4.57
C PRO A 267 0.61 14.86 3.90
N ARG A 268 0.36 14.91 2.59
CA ARG A 268 0.26 16.12 1.79
C ARG A 268 -1.16 16.23 1.24
N THR A 269 -1.82 17.34 1.49
CA THR A 269 -3.25 17.51 1.20
C THR A 269 -3.54 18.03 -0.20
N GLN A 270 -2.52 18.48 -0.94
CA GLN A 270 -2.68 19.01 -2.29
C GLN A 270 -2.73 17.87 -3.30
N LEU A 271 -3.94 17.46 -3.65
CA LEU A 271 -4.20 16.41 -4.62
C LEU A 271 -5.06 16.95 -5.78
N LYS A 272 -4.67 16.61 -7.00
CA LYS A 272 -5.41 16.96 -8.22
C LYS A 272 -6.09 15.73 -8.80
N THR A 273 -7.32 15.87 -9.25
CA THR A 273 -7.96 14.86 -10.09
C THR A 273 -7.37 14.93 -11.50
N THR A 274 -6.88 13.78 -12.00
CA THR A 274 -6.36 13.63 -13.36
C THR A 274 -7.30 12.74 -14.19
N ALA A 275 -7.03 12.58 -15.48
CA ALA A 275 -7.76 11.63 -16.32
C ALA A 275 -7.63 10.16 -15.87
N HIS A 276 -6.62 9.86 -15.07
CA HIS A 276 -6.32 8.52 -14.56
C HIS A 276 -6.96 8.23 -13.19
N THR A 277 -7.42 9.26 -12.46
CA THR A 277 -7.86 9.16 -11.06
C THR A 277 -9.17 8.39 -10.93
N LYS A 278 -9.18 7.37 -10.09
CA LYS A 278 -10.37 6.65 -9.59
C LYS A 278 -10.71 7.07 -8.16
N PHE A 279 -9.69 7.27 -7.35
CA PHE A 279 -9.77 7.75 -5.97
C PHE A 279 -8.48 8.50 -5.63
N GLY A 280 -8.58 9.47 -4.72
CA GLY A 280 -7.42 10.14 -4.15
C GLY A 280 -7.80 10.95 -2.92
N LEU A 281 -6.98 10.82 -1.86
CA LEU A 281 -7.14 11.57 -0.62
C LEU A 281 -5.78 11.85 0.01
N GLY A 282 -5.51 13.12 0.31
CA GLY A 282 -4.32 13.55 1.03
C GLY A 282 -4.46 13.32 2.53
N CYS A 283 -4.16 12.11 2.98
CA CYS A 283 -4.21 11.72 4.40
C CYS A 283 -3.14 10.69 4.70
N SER A 284 -2.86 10.48 5.99
CA SER A 284 -2.03 9.36 6.44
C SER A 284 -2.83 8.06 6.45
N GLY A 285 -2.15 6.96 6.13
CA GLY A 285 -2.77 5.65 6.06
C GLY A 285 -1.92 4.62 5.32
N PHE A 286 -2.54 3.51 4.98
CA PHE A 286 -1.91 2.35 4.36
C PHE A 286 -2.89 1.56 3.49
N ILE A 287 -2.38 0.58 2.76
CA ILE A 287 -3.18 -0.35 1.99
C ILE A 287 -3.20 -1.72 2.68
N ALA A 288 -4.40 -2.32 2.77
CA ALA A 288 -4.60 -3.74 3.09
C ALA A 288 -5.11 -4.45 1.84
N ALA A 289 -4.37 -5.47 1.40
CA ALA A 289 -4.65 -6.21 0.18
C ALA A 289 -4.94 -7.68 0.48
N THR A 290 -5.90 -8.24 -0.26
CA THR A 290 -6.24 -9.66 -0.22
C THR A 290 -6.24 -10.19 -1.66
N LEU A 291 -5.32 -11.09 -1.99
CA LEU A 291 -5.18 -11.66 -3.32
C LEU A 291 -5.67 -13.10 -3.33
N ALA A 292 -6.73 -13.34 -4.06
CA ALA A 292 -7.25 -14.67 -4.37
C ALA A 292 -6.91 -15.07 -5.82
N ALA A 293 -7.20 -16.29 -6.20
CA ALA A 293 -6.94 -16.78 -7.57
C ALA A 293 -7.53 -15.87 -8.66
N GLU A 294 -8.74 -15.35 -8.45
CA GLU A 294 -9.49 -14.63 -9.48
C GLU A 294 -9.57 -13.11 -9.26
N GLN A 295 -9.13 -12.60 -8.09
CA GLN A 295 -9.24 -11.17 -7.78
C GLN A 295 -8.23 -10.70 -6.75
N LEU A 296 -7.88 -9.41 -6.84
CA LEU A 296 -7.15 -8.65 -5.84
C LEU A 296 -8.08 -7.59 -5.26
N ASP A 297 -8.41 -7.74 -3.97
CA ASP A 297 -9.15 -6.74 -3.21
C ASP A 297 -8.16 -5.78 -2.53
N VAL A 298 -8.34 -4.50 -2.77
CA VAL A 298 -7.49 -3.42 -2.22
C VAL A 298 -8.36 -2.51 -1.35
N ARG A 299 -7.93 -2.29 -0.11
CA ARG A 299 -8.58 -1.40 0.85
C ARG A 299 -7.59 -0.34 1.31
N MET A 300 -7.96 0.92 1.23
CA MET A 300 -7.21 2.06 1.76
C MET A 300 -7.81 2.47 3.10
N ILE A 301 -6.99 2.47 4.14
CA ILE A 301 -7.39 2.69 5.53
C ILE A 301 -6.54 3.85 6.08
N ASP A 302 -7.17 4.81 6.76
CA ASP A 302 -6.46 5.94 7.35
C ASP A 302 -5.84 5.62 8.71
N ASP A 303 -5.17 6.61 9.28
CA ASP A 303 -4.52 6.56 10.60
C ASP A 303 -5.50 6.50 11.78
N GLN A 304 -6.82 6.62 11.52
CA GLN A 304 -7.89 6.41 12.50
C GLN A 304 -8.57 5.04 12.33
N GLY A 305 -8.15 4.24 11.36
CA GLY A 305 -8.74 2.93 11.06
C GLY A 305 -10.01 2.98 10.21
N LYS A 306 -10.32 4.13 9.63
CA LYS A 306 -11.48 4.29 8.76
C LYS A 306 -11.17 3.75 7.36
N LEU A 307 -12.03 2.90 6.84
CA LEU A 307 -12.01 2.49 5.45
C LEU A 307 -12.40 3.68 4.57
N LEU A 308 -11.45 4.18 3.79
CA LEU A 308 -11.62 5.32 2.89
C LEU A 308 -12.09 4.89 1.51
N TYR A 309 -11.53 3.80 1.01
CA TYR A 309 -11.76 3.29 -0.34
C TYR A 309 -11.57 1.78 -0.39
N ALA A 310 -12.37 1.12 -1.21
CA ALA A 310 -12.20 -0.29 -1.54
C ALA A 310 -12.46 -0.53 -3.02
N THR A 311 -11.67 -1.41 -3.63
CA THR A 311 -11.85 -1.82 -5.02
C THR A 311 -11.40 -3.25 -5.21
N THR A 312 -11.96 -3.91 -6.23
CA THR A 312 -11.58 -5.25 -6.66
C THR A 312 -11.02 -5.19 -8.07
N VAL A 313 -9.81 -5.72 -8.23
CA VAL A 313 -9.15 -5.89 -9.53
C VAL A 313 -9.35 -7.35 -9.95
N PRO A 314 -10.07 -7.64 -11.03
CA PRO A 314 -10.23 -9.00 -11.51
C PRO A 314 -8.93 -9.49 -12.15
N ARG A 315 -8.69 -10.82 -12.07
CA ARG A 315 -7.63 -11.46 -12.83
C ARG A 315 -7.85 -11.22 -14.33
N ARG A 316 -6.77 -10.99 -15.03
CA ARG A 316 -6.81 -10.93 -16.50
C ARG A 316 -6.76 -12.35 -17.07
N ALA A 317 -7.58 -12.57 -18.09
CA ALA A 317 -7.54 -13.77 -18.89
C ALA A 317 -6.29 -13.83 -19.78
#